data_0035e6c19ee39841eaee5e2a013fbcc7
#
_entry.id   0035e6c19ee39841eaee5e2a013fbcc7
#
_cell.length_a   1.000
_cell.length_b   1.000
_cell.length_c   1.000
_cell.angle_alpha   90.00
_cell.angle_beta   90.00
_cell.angle_gamma   90.00
#
_symmetry.space_group_name_H-M   'P 1'
#
loop_
_entity.id
_entity.type
_entity.pdbx_description
1 polymer ?
#
loop_
_entity_poly.entity_id
_entity_poly.type
_entity_poly.pdbx_seq_one_letter_code
_entity_poly.pdbx_strand_id
1 'polypeptide(L)'
;MSARQYTDQLQKLDTPFYFYDMQLLADTLAKAVAEAGKYGYKVHYALKANFDPRIVAAIRKAGLGVDCVSGNEVRLAIESGCPASEIVFAGVAKSDKEIRYALGQDIFSFNCESLQELEVINALAAETGRTARIALRINPDVDPRTHKHISTGQADSKFGISYTEINEAIRSLNHLPNIRIVGIHFHIGSQITDMEVFGNFCVKVNKIQQWFVEQGIELKHLNLGGGLGVGYNDPDGKPIPDFAGYFGIVNRTLETKPGQTVHFELGRSLVAQSGELVTRVLYTKQNAAGRQIALVDAGMTDLIRPALYQAHHKIESLTGQGPLQPYMVAGPVCESSDVFAKEALLPEVKRGDLLTIRTAGAYG
;
A
#
# COMPACT_ATOMS: atom_id res chain seq x y z
N MET A 1 5.19 2.92 21.10
CA MET A 1 5.10 4.22 21.83
C MET A 1 4.21 5.15 21.01
N SER A 2 3.33 5.97 21.60
CA SER A 2 2.52 6.93 20.85
C SER A 2 3.04 8.36 21.05
N ALA A 3 2.63 9.29 20.18
CA ALA A 3 2.94 10.73 20.30
C ALA A 3 2.62 11.28 21.71
N ARG A 4 1.60 10.71 22.38
CA ARG A 4 1.20 11.09 23.75
C ARG A 4 2.35 11.03 24.78
N GLN A 5 3.29 10.10 24.64
CA GLN A 5 4.43 9.96 25.56
C GLN A 5 5.45 11.09 25.42
N TYR A 6 5.39 11.86 24.34
CA TYR A 6 6.32 12.94 24.02
C TYR A 6 5.65 14.31 24.00
N THR A 7 4.44 14.44 24.55
CA THR A 7 3.62 15.66 24.47
C THR A 7 4.39 16.94 24.80
N ASP A 8 5.18 16.97 25.88
CA ASP A 8 5.96 18.15 26.29
C ASP A 8 7.03 18.58 25.28
N GLN A 9 7.58 17.61 24.53
CA GLN A 9 8.55 17.87 23.48
C GLN A 9 7.83 18.32 22.20
N LEU A 10 6.72 17.65 21.86
CA LEU A 10 5.95 17.92 20.65
C LEU A 10 5.27 19.30 20.68
N GLN A 11 4.88 19.79 21.86
CA GLN A 11 4.32 21.14 22.04
C GLN A 11 5.26 22.27 21.57
N LYS A 12 6.58 22.01 21.56
CA LYS A 12 7.61 22.98 21.19
C LYS A 12 7.91 23.02 19.69
N LEU A 13 7.33 22.10 18.94
CA LEU A 13 7.54 21.99 17.50
C LEU A 13 6.45 22.75 16.74
N ASP A 14 6.81 23.27 15.57
CA ASP A 14 5.85 23.78 14.60
C ASP A 14 5.01 22.64 14.03
N THR A 15 3.71 22.87 13.92
CA THR A 15 2.74 21.91 13.38
C THR A 15 2.23 22.39 12.02
N PRO A 16 1.66 21.53 11.14
CA PRO A 16 1.51 20.08 11.34
C PRO A 16 2.79 19.30 11.03
N PHE A 17 2.93 18.10 11.61
CA PHE A 17 4.03 17.19 11.26
C PHE A 17 3.62 15.74 11.47
N TYR A 18 4.32 14.82 10.80
CA TYR A 18 4.20 13.39 11.04
C TYR A 18 5.16 12.91 12.12
N PHE A 19 4.62 12.26 13.14
CA PHE A 19 5.38 11.53 14.15
C PHE A 19 5.42 10.04 13.79
N TYR A 20 6.59 9.41 13.83
CA TYR A 20 6.74 7.98 13.56
C TYR A 20 7.31 7.25 14.77
N ASP A 21 6.59 6.21 15.22
CA ASP A 21 7.12 5.23 16.17
C ASP A 21 7.98 4.22 15.43
N MET A 22 9.29 4.46 15.43
CA MET A 22 10.25 3.61 14.71
C MET A 22 10.42 2.24 15.36
N GLN A 23 10.12 2.08 16.66
CA GLN A 23 10.13 0.77 17.32
C GLN A 23 8.94 -0.06 16.86
N LEU A 24 7.74 0.51 16.84
CA LEU A 24 6.56 -0.17 16.31
C LEU A 24 6.74 -0.56 14.83
N LEU A 25 7.37 0.31 14.03
CA LEU A 25 7.73 -0.01 12.66
C LEU A 25 8.66 -1.22 12.60
N ALA A 26 9.74 -1.22 13.39
CA ALA A 26 10.70 -2.33 13.40
C ALA A 26 10.05 -3.65 13.82
N ASP A 27 9.20 -3.63 14.86
CA ASP A 27 8.47 -4.81 15.34
C ASP A 27 7.47 -5.33 14.29
N THR A 28 6.79 -4.43 13.59
CA THR A 28 5.86 -4.77 12.50
C THR A 28 6.59 -5.43 11.34
N LEU A 29 7.72 -4.88 10.92
CA LEU A 29 8.55 -5.43 9.86
C LEU A 29 9.12 -6.81 10.24
N ALA A 30 9.65 -6.92 11.44
CA ALA A 30 10.17 -8.19 11.96
C ALA A 30 9.08 -9.28 11.99
N LYS A 31 7.86 -8.93 12.42
CA LYS A 31 6.72 -9.85 12.43
C LYS A 31 6.33 -10.27 11.02
N ALA A 32 6.23 -9.33 10.08
CA ALA A 32 5.90 -9.64 8.69
C ALA A 32 6.92 -10.57 8.04
N VAL A 33 8.22 -10.29 8.22
CA VAL A 33 9.33 -11.12 7.69
C VAL A 33 9.31 -12.52 8.31
N ALA A 34 9.14 -12.61 9.63
CA ALA A 34 9.13 -13.89 10.34
C ALA A 34 7.95 -14.77 9.89
N GLU A 35 6.75 -14.20 9.76
CA GLU A 35 5.57 -14.96 9.36
C GLU A 35 5.62 -15.38 7.87
N ALA A 36 6.07 -14.51 6.98
CA ALA A 36 6.29 -14.83 5.57
C ALA A 36 7.37 -15.90 5.39
N GLY A 37 8.44 -15.81 6.17
CA GLY A 37 9.59 -16.71 6.14
C GLY A 37 9.24 -18.17 6.47
N LYS A 38 8.20 -18.42 7.28
CA LYS A 38 7.70 -19.78 7.59
C LYS A 38 7.32 -20.58 6.34
N TYR A 39 6.93 -19.87 5.28
CA TYR A 39 6.44 -20.45 4.04
C TYR A 39 7.37 -20.16 2.84
N GLY A 40 8.53 -19.54 3.07
CA GLY A 40 9.44 -19.13 2.00
C GLY A 40 8.91 -17.97 1.15
N TYR A 41 7.92 -17.24 1.62
CA TYR A 41 7.29 -16.14 0.91
C TYR A 41 8.19 -14.90 0.87
N LYS A 42 8.10 -14.16 -0.25
CA LYS A 42 8.82 -12.90 -0.46
C LYS A 42 7.87 -11.72 -0.31
N VAL A 43 8.27 -10.73 0.46
CA VAL A 43 7.47 -9.52 0.67
C VAL A 43 8.20 -8.34 0.04
N HIS A 44 7.51 -7.61 -0.84
CA HIS A 44 7.91 -6.33 -1.39
C HIS A 44 7.13 -5.22 -0.70
N TYR A 45 7.81 -4.18 -0.29
CA TYR A 45 7.17 -3.01 0.26
C TYR A 45 6.64 -2.10 -0.85
N ALA A 46 5.36 -1.80 -0.85
CA ALA A 46 4.75 -0.86 -1.80
C ALA A 46 5.15 0.59 -1.44
N LEU A 47 6.13 1.13 -2.17
CA LEU A 47 6.80 2.39 -1.87
C LEU A 47 5.84 3.59 -1.83
N LYS A 48 4.80 3.56 -2.67
CA LYS A 48 3.69 4.53 -2.69
C LYS A 48 3.00 4.72 -1.33
N ALA A 49 3.12 3.77 -0.41
CA ALA A 49 2.50 3.90 0.90
C ALA A 49 3.22 4.94 1.77
N ASN A 50 4.55 4.97 1.72
CA ASN A 50 5.36 6.00 2.38
C ASN A 50 6.80 5.93 1.85
N PHE A 51 7.25 7.00 1.22
CA PHE A 51 8.57 7.09 0.61
C PHE A 51 9.58 7.93 1.42
N ASP A 52 9.30 8.22 2.69
CA ASP A 52 10.27 8.89 3.58
C ASP A 52 11.57 8.05 3.63
N PRO A 53 12.75 8.66 3.40
CA PRO A 53 14.01 7.91 3.34
C PRO A 53 14.32 7.11 4.62
N ARG A 54 13.87 7.57 5.79
CA ARG A 54 14.06 6.87 7.07
C ARG A 54 13.21 5.61 7.15
N ILE A 55 11.99 5.65 6.61
CA ILE A 55 11.10 4.49 6.49
C ILE A 55 11.70 3.50 5.48
N VAL A 56 12.11 3.96 4.30
CA VAL A 56 12.74 3.13 3.27
C VAL A 56 14.01 2.45 3.80
N ALA A 57 14.82 3.16 4.58
CA ALA A 57 16.00 2.57 5.24
C ALA A 57 15.64 1.46 6.23
N ALA A 58 14.55 1.61 7.01
CA ALA A 58 14.06 0.56 7.90
C ALA A 58 13.56 -0.66 7.11
N ILE A 59 12.83 -0.46 6.02
CA ILE A 59 12.36 -1.51 5.10
C ILE A 59 13.55 -2.30 4.55
N ARG A 60 14.57 -1.60 4.03
CA ARG A 60 15.78 -2.24 3.52
C ARG A 60 16.51 -3.05 4.59
N LYS A 61 16.64 -2.48 5.80
CA LYS A 61 17.28 -3.17 6.93
C LYS A 61 16.55 -4.46 7.32
N ALA A 62 15.23 -4.50 7.14
CA ALA A 62 14.42 -5.69 7.37
C ALA A 62 14.54 -6.75 6.26
N GLY A 63 15.23 -6.46 5.15
CA GLY A 63 15.44 -7.41 4.05
C GLY A 63 14.23 -7.59 3.14
N LEU A 64 13.34 -6.60 3.07
CA LEU A 64 12.19 -6.61 2.16
C LEU A 64 12.58 -6.11 0.77
N GLY A 65 12.00 -6.70 -0.28
CA GLY A 65 12.00 -6.12 -1.62
C GLY A 65 11.13 -4.86 -1.70
N VAL A 66 11.03 -4.27 -2.90
CA VAL A 66 10.26 -3.03 -3.11
C VAL A 66 9.36 -3.16 -4.33
N ASP A 67 8.07 -2.76 -4.18
CA ASP A 67 7.13 -2.53 -5.26
C ASP A 67 7.07 -1.03 -5.57
N CYS A 68 7.41 -0.67 -6.81
CA CYS A 68 7.44 0.68 -7.34
C CYS A 68 6.32 0.89 -8.36
N VAL A 69 5.72 2.08 -8.38
CA VAL A 69 4.66 2.44 -9.33
C VAL A 69 5.00 3.66 -10.20
N SER A 70 6.26 4.11 -10.14
CA SER A 70 6.83 5.14 -11.01
C SER A 70 8.34 4.97 -11.15
N GLY A 71 8.92 5.55 -12.21
CA GLY A 71 10.37 5.55 -12.41
C GLY A 71 11.12 6.31 -11.31
N ASN A 72 10.49 7.31 -10.68
CA ASN A 72 11.08 8.01 -9.53
C ASN A 72 11.14 7.11 -8.29
N GLU A 73 10.13 6.26 -8.07
CA GLU A 73 10.17 5.26 -7.00
C GLU A 73 11.26 4.21 -7.26
N VAL A 74 11.43 3.74 -8.50
CA VAL A 74 12.54 2.84 -8.87
C VAL A 74 13.89 3.51 -8.56
N ARG A 75 14.04 4.80 -8.91
CA ARG A 75 15.26 5.55 -8.61
C ARG A 75 15.49 5.65 -7.10
N LEU A 76 14.50 6.06 -6.35
CA LEU A 76 14.59 6.17 -4.89
C LEU A 76 14.97 4.83 -4.25
N ALA A 77 14.39 3.72 -4.70
CA ALA A 77 14.73 2.37 -4.23
C ALA A 77 16.22 2.06 -4.47
N ILE A 78 16.71 2.30 -5.70
CA ILE A 78 18.13 2.08 -6.06
C ILE A 78 19.06 2.98 -5.22
N GLU A 79 18.76 4.29 -5.14
CA GLU A 79 19.56 5.26 -4.37
C GLU A 79 19.55 4.95 -2.87
N SER A 80 18.47 4.34 -2.36
CA SER A 80 18.40 3.85 -0.98
C SER A 80 19.14 2.52 -0.79
N GLY A 81 19.74 1.96 -1.84
CA GLY A 81 20.52 0.73 -1.81
C GLY A 81 19.69 -0.55 -1.81
N CYS A 82 18.45 -0.51 -2.30
CA CYS A 82 17.67 -1.73 -2.53
C CYS A 82 18.26 -2.47 -3.74
N PRO A 83 18.51 -3.79 -3.66
CA PRO A 83 19.00 -4.56 -4.79
C PRO A 83 17.99 -4.49 -5.96
N ALA A 84 18.47 -4.20 -7.17
CA ALA A 84 17.60 -4.14 -8.35
C ALA A 84 16.85 -5.48 -8.57
N SER A 85 17.48 -6.60 -8.23
CA SER A 85 16.89 -7.94 -8.27
C SER A 85 15.74 -8.17 -7.29
N GLU A 86 15.43 -7.20 -6.43
CA GLU A 86 14.31 -7.24 -5.48
C GLU A 86 13.29 -6.13 -5.73
N ILE A 87 13.42 -5.41 -6.87
CA ILE A 87 12.50 -4.34 -7.27
C ILE A 87 11.53 -4.87 -8.32
N VAL A 88 10.22 -4.74 -8.04
CA VAL A 88 9.16 -4.93 -9.03
C VAL A 88 8.62 -3.57 -9.45
N PHE A 89 8.23 -3.42 -10.72
CA PHE A 89 7.69 -2.17 -11.24
C PHE A 89 6.28 -2.38 -11.79
N ALA A 90 5.28 -1.93 -11.04
CA ALA A 90 3.87 -1.96 -11.37
C ALA A 90 3.38 -0.59 -11.90
N GLY A 91 2.08 -0.47 -12.14
CA GLY A 91 1.43 0.76 -12.60
C GLY A 91 0.95 0.70 -14.05
N VAL A 92 -0.25 1.28 -14.30
CA VAL A 92 -0.99 1.16 -15.54
C VAL A 92 -0.48 2.04 -16.69
N ALA A 93 0.42 2.97 -16.42
CA ALA A 93 0.87 3.98 -17.40
C ALA A 93 2.36 4.28 -17.22
N LYS A 94 3.20 3.25 -17.38
CA LYS A 94 4.66 3.42 -17.40
C LYS A 94 5.07 4.14 -18.69
N SER A 95 5.76 5.26 -18.57
CA SER A 95 6.30 5.97 -19.74
C SER A 95 7.56 5.29 -20.28
N ASP A 96 7.89 5.54 -21.56
CA ASP A 96 9.11 5.05 -22.20
C ASP A 96 10.37 5.39 -21.40
N LYS A 97 10.44 6.59 -20.85
CA LYS A 97 11.58 7.05 -20.03
C LYS A 97 11.73 6.20 -18.77
N GLU A 98 10.64 5.88 -18.11
CA GLU A 98 10.64 5.06 -16.88
C GLU A 98 10.98 3.61 -17.19
N ILE A 99 10.45 3.07 -18.30
CA ILE A 99 10.76 1.71 -18.76
C ILE A 99 12.26 1.60 -19.10
N ARG A 100 12.81 2.53 -19.91
CA ARG A 100 14.26 2.55 -20.22
C ARG A 100 15.13 2.63 -18.97
N TYR A 101 14.74 3.47 -18.00
CA TYR A 101 15.46 3.57 -16.75
C TYR A 101 15.47 2.24 -15.99
N ALA A 102 14.30 1.63 -15.81
CA ALA A 102 14.15 0.37 -15.09
C ALA A 102 14.85 -0.81 -15.81
N LEU A 103 14.79 -0.87 -17.16
CA LEU A 103 15.58 -1.80 -17.96
C LEU A 103 17.09 -1.60 -17.71
N GLY A 104 17.54 -0.34 -17.67
CA GLY A 104 18.94 -0.01 -17.39
C GLY A 104 19.41 -0.52 -16.02
N GLN A 105 18.54 -0.55 -15.04
CA GLN A 105 18.83 -1.06 -13.69
C GLN A 105 18.75 -2.58 -13.55
N ASP A 106 18.22 -3.29 -14.55
CA ASP A 106 17.99 -4.74 -14.53
C ASP A 106 17.13 -5.18 -13.34
N ILE A 107 15.99 -4.52 -13.13
CA ILE A 107 15.06 -4.80 -12.03
C ILE A 107 14.52 -6.24 -12.09
N PHE A 108 13.95 -6.73 -10.96
CA PHE A 108 13.42 -8.08 -10.87
C PHE A 108 12.36 -8.38 -11.93
N SER A 109 11.32 -7.54 -12.05
CA SER A 109 10.28 -7.68 -13.07
C SER A 109 9.45 -6.42 -13.27
N PHE A 110 8.87 -6.30 -14.48
CA PHE A 110 7.76 -5.39 -14.76
C PHE A 110 6.44 -6.14 -14.57
N ASN A 111 5.52 -5.58 -13.78
CA ASN A 111 4.14 -6.06 -13.70
C ASN A 111 3.35 -5.36 -14.81
N CYS A 112 3.04 -6.08 -15.89
CA CYS A 112 2.46 -5.53 -17.12
C CYS A 112 0.93 -5.59 -17.08
N GLU A 113 0.29 -4.52 -17.52
CA GLU A 113 -1.14 -4.25 -17.34
C GLU A 113 -1.93 -4.33 -18.68
N SER A 114 -1.25 -4.39 -19.84
CA SER A 114 -1.90 -4.44 -21.15
C SER A 114 -1.00 -5.07 -22.23
N LEU A 115 -1.61 -5.49 -23.36
CA LEU A 115 -0.91 -5.99 -24.54
C LEU A 115 0.02 -4.93 -25.14
N GLN A 116 -0.47 -3.70 -25.30
CA GLN A 116 0.32 -2.60 -25.84
C GLN A 116 1.57 -2.32 -24.98
N GLU A 117 1.46 -2.44 -23.67
CA GLU A 117 2.61 -2.29 -22.77
C GLU A 117 3.67 -3.36 -23.02
N LEU A 118 3.28 -4.62 -23.31
CA LEU A 118 4.20 -5.69 -23.66
C LEU A 118 4.98 -5.36 -24.93
N GLU A 119 4.31 -4.85 -25.95
CA GLU A 119 4.91 -4.43 -27.21
C GLU A 119 5.92 -3.30 -27.02
N VAL A 120 5.54 -2.29 -26.22
CA VAL A 120 6.41 -1.14 -25.90
C VAL A 120 7.64 -1.61 -25.11
N ILE A 121 7.46 -2.42 -24.07
CA ILE A 121 8.61 -2.94 -23.29
C ILE A 121 9.53 -3.79 -24.19
N ASN A 122 8.98 -4.62 -25.08
CA ASN A 122 9.78 -5.41 -26.03
C ASN A 122 10.62 -4.52 -26.95
N ALA A 123 10.02 -3.48 -27.53
CA ALA A 123 10.74 -2.56 -28.41
C ALA A 123 11.86 -1.82 -27.67
N LEU A 124 11.59 -1.29 -26.47
CA LEU A 124 12.58 -0.58 -25.66
C LEU A 124 13.68 -1.51 -25.13
N ALA A 125 13.35 -2.76 -24.83
CA ALA A 125 14.33 -3.78 -24.46
C ALA A 125 15.26 -4.10 -25.64
N ALA A 126 14.72 -4.21 -26.87
CA ALA A 126 15.50 -4.39 -28.10
C ALA A 126 16.48 -3.23 -28.32
N GLU A 127 16.03 -1.98 -28.20
CA GLU A 127 16.87 -0.78 -28.32
C GLU A 127 18.08 -0.79 -27.36
N THR A 128 17.89 -1.38 -26.19
CA THR A 128 18.92 -1.43 -25.13
C THR A 128 19.72 -2.74 -25.14
N GLY A 129 19.44 -3.66 -26.05
CA GLY A 129 20.06 -4.99 -26.12
C GLY A 129 19.78 -5.86 -24.89
N ARG A 130 18.62 -5.69 -24.24
CA ARG A 130 18.23 -6.39 -23.02
C ARG A 130 17.01 -7.29 -23.25
N THR A 131 16.78 -8.20 -22.32
CA THR A 131 15.54 -8.95 -22.22
C THR A 131 14.83 -8.55 -20.92
N ALA A 132 13.63 -7.98 -21.03
CA ALA A 132 12.82 -7.61 -19.88
C ALA A 132 12.17 -8.85 -19.25
N ARG A 133 12.28 -8.97 -17.94
CA ARG A 133 11.49 -9.94 -17.16
C ARG A 133 10.14 -9.32 -16.86
N ILE A 134 9.06 -10.02 -17.17
CA ILE A 134 7.70 -9.54 -16.97
C ILE A 134 6.85 -10.51 -16.16
N ALA A 135 5.92 -9.96 -15.38
CA ALA A 135 4.78 -10.69 -14.84
C ALA A 135 3.50 -10.07 -15.41
N LEU A 136 2.59 -10.92 -15.91
CA LEU A 136 1.30 -10.43 -16.41
C LEU A 136 0.39 -10.14 -15.22
N ARG A 137 -0.07 -8.91 -15.09
CA ARG A 137 -1.09 -8.57 -14.11
C ARG A 137 -2.45 -8.95 -14.64
N ILE A 138 -3.08 -9.87 -13.96
CA ILE A 138 -4.39 -10.42 -14.31
C ILE A 138 -5.43 -9.89 -13.33
N ASN A 139 -6.54 -9.41 -13.87
CA ASN A 139 -7.69 -9.05 -13.05
C ASN A 139 -8.48 -10.33 -12.72
N PRO A 140 -8.50 -10.78 -11.45
CA PRO A 140 -9.15 -12.04 -11.08
C PRO A 140 -10.67 -11.92 -10.89
N ASP A 141 -11.24 -10.73 -11.07
CA ASP A 141 -12.66 -10.43 -10.81
C ASP A 141 -13.12 -10.92 -9.42
N VAL A 142 -12.47 -10.41 -8.39
CA VAL A 142 -12.78 -10.68 -6.98
C VAL A 142 -13.32 -9.44 -6.32
N ASP A 143 -14.47 -9.56 -5.62
CA ASP A 143 -14.95 -8.49 -4.74
C ASP A 143 -14.15 -8.49 -3.42
N PRO A 144 -13.35 -7.45 -3.13
CA PRO A 144 -12.56 -7.36 -1.92
C PRO A 144 -13.38 -6.94 -0.68
N ARG A 145 -14.69 -6.68 -0.83
CA ARG A 145 -15.58 -6.20 0.24
C ARG A 145 -15.02 -4.94 0.96
N THR A 146 -14.49 -4.01 0.17
CA THR A 146 -13.90 -2.75 0.64
C THR A 146 -14.49 -1.54 -0.08
N HIS A 147 -14.05 -0.32 0.27
CA HIS A 147 -14.52 0.90 -0.38
C HIS A 147 -14.28 0.88 -1.89
N LYS A 148 -15.27 1.32 -2.69
CA LYS A 148 -15.26 1.29 -4.16
C LYS A 148 -13.95 1.81 -4.78
N HIS A 149 -13.40 2.91 -4.28
CA HIS A 149 -12.18 3.52 -4.85
C HIS A 149 -10.86 2.81 -4.48
N ILE A 150 -10.89 1.81 -3.61
CA ILE A 150 -9.72 0.98 -3.26
C ILE A 150 -9.90 -0.50 -3.66
N SER A 151 -10.95 -0.82 -4.41
CA SER A 151 -11.16 -2.10 -5.09
C SER A 151 -10.50 -2.06 -6.47
N THR A 152 -9.62 -3.00 -6.78
CA THR A 152 -8.83 -3.02 -8.03
C THR A 152 -8.94 -4.33 -8.79
N GLY A 153 -9.65 -5.31 -8.23
CA GLY A 153 -9.81 -6.65 -8.80
C GLY A 153 -11.15 -6.90 -9.48
N GLN A 154 -11.97 -5.86 -9.71
CA GLN A 154 -13.28 -5.98 -10.35
C GLN A 154 -13.20 -5.78 -11.86
N ALA A 155 -14.17 -6.31 -12.60
CA ALA A 155 -14.18 -6.33 -14.07
C ALA A 155 -14.16 -4.93 -14.73
N ASP A 156 -14.70 -3.90 -14.07
CA ASP A 156 -14.74 -2.51 -14.54
C ASP A 156 -13.49 -1.69 -14.13
N SER A 157 -12.48 -2.35 -13.57
CA SER A 157 -11.25 -1.70 -13.12
C SER A 157 -10.32 -1.37 -14.30
N LYS A 158 -9.62 -0.22 -14.23
CA LYS A 158 -8.56 0.13 -15.17
C LYS A 158 -7.30 -0.75 -15.06
N PHE A 159 -7.25 -1.67 -14.10
CA PHE A 159 -6.07 -2.45 -13.76
C PHE A 159 -6.11 -3.86 -14.32
N GLY A 160 -4.96 -4.29 -14.84
CA GLY A 160 -4.71 -5.66 -15.26
C GLY A 160 -5.33 -6.04 -16.61
N ILE A 161 -4.83 -7.12 -17.15
CA ILE A 161 -5.34 -7.76 -18.38
C ILE A 161 -6.60 -8.54 -18.00
N SER A 162 -7.69 -8.35 -18.75
CA SER A 162 -8.93 -9.08 -18.53
C SER A 162 -8.74 -10.56 -18.85
N TYR A 163 -9.55 -11.41 -18.22
CA TYR A 163 -9.49 -12.85 -18.46
C TYR A 163 -9.76 -13.21 -19.95
N THR A 164 -10.54 -12.39 -20.64
CA THR A 164 -10.83 -12.58 -22.08
C THR A 164 -9.64 -12.27 -22.99
N GLU A 165 -8.74 -11.36 -22.55
CA GLU A 165 -7.56 -10.93 -23.32
C GLU A 165 -6.31 -11.79 -23.04
N ILE A 166 -6.33 -12.63 -22.01
CA ILE A 166 -5.17 -13.47 -21.63
C ILE A 166 -4.69 -14.36 -22.80
N ASN A 167 -5.61 -14.95 -23.56
CA ASN A 167 -5.26 -15.77 -24.73
C ASN A 167 -4.51 -14.97 -25.80
N GLU A 168 -4.87 -13.71 -26.01
CA GLU A 168 -4.20 -12.83 -26.94
C GLU A 168 -2.84 -12.41 -26.41
N ALA A 169 -2.75 -12.08 -25.11
CA ALA A 169 -1.48 -11.77 -24.45
C ALA A 169 -0.46 -12.92 -24.61
N ILE A 170 -0.87 -14.14 -24.37
CA ILE A 170 0.01 -15.31 -24.51
C ILE A 170 0.44 -15.53 -25.97
N ARG A 171 -0.47 -15.36 -26.92
CA ARG A 171 -0.11 -15.47 -28.36
C ARG A 171 0.87 -14.40 -28.78
N SER A 172 0.71 -13.18 -28.31
CA SER A 172 1.61 -12.06 -28.63
C SER A 172 3.03 -12.29 -28.12
N LEU A 173 3.20 -12.95 -26.97
CA LEU A 173 4.53 -13.26 -26.41
C LEU A 173 5.44 -14.02 -27.39
N ASN A 174 4.88 -14.86 -28.28
CA ASN A 174 5.65 -15.59 -29.28
C ASN A 174 6.31 -14.66 -30.33
N HIS A 175 5.85 -13.44 -30.44
CA HIS A 175 6.35 -12.39 -31.36
C HIS A 175 7.17 -11.31 -30.66
N LEU A 176 7.42 -11.44 -29.35
CA LEU A 176 8.09 -10.45 -28.51
C LEU A 176 9.39 -11.02 -27.91
N PRO A 177 10.47 -11.18 -28.73
CA PRO A 177 11.67 -11.92 -28.32
C PRO A 177 12.50 -11.25 -27.21
N ASN A 178 12.27 -9.97 -26.94
CA ASN A 178 13.03 -9.22 -25.93
C ASN A 178 12.30 -9.11 -24.60
N ILE A 179 11.22 -9.89 -24.40
CA ILE A 179 10.57 -10.06 -23.10
C ILE A 179 10.52 -11.54 -22.71
N ARG A 180 10.55 -11.79 -21.42
CA ARG A 180 10.44 -13.13 -20.84
C ARG A 180 9.43 -13.11 -19.70
N ILE A 181 8.36 -13.89 -19.83
CA ILE A 181 7.44 -14.10 -18.72
C ILE A 181 8.15 -14.88 -17.60
N VAL A 182 8.10 -14.34 -16.40
CA VAL A 182 8.63 -14.98 -15.19
C VAL A 182 7.53 -15.34 -14.20
N GLY A 183 6.34 -14.77 -14.33
CA GLY A 183 5.24 -15.02 -13.43
C GLY A 183 3.95 -14.30 -13.80
N ILE A 184 3.01 -14.40 -12.92
CA ILE A 184 1.74 -13.64 -12.94
C ILE A 184 1.61 -12.81 -11.68
N HIS A 185 0.92 -11.69 -11.80
CA HIS A 185 0.69 -10.72 -10.76
C HIS A 185 -0.80 -10.45 -10.58
N PHE A 186 -1.20 -10.18 -9.36
CA PHE A 186 -2.57 -9.83 -8.98
C PHE A 186 -2.59 -8.69 -7.96
N HIS A 187 -3.69 -7.99 -7.91
CA HIS A 187 -3.96 -7.07 -6.80
C HIS A 187 -5.47 -6.85 -6.70
N ILE A 188 -6.10 -7.35 -5.64
CA ILE A 188 -7.56 -7.34 -5.51
C ILE A 188 -8.13 -6.11 -4.84
N GLY A 189 -7.31 -5.35 -4.12
CA GLY A 189 -7.75 -4.14 -3.43
C GLY A 189 -6.89 -3.78 -2.24
N SER A 190 -7.38 -2.85 -1.43
CA SER A 190 -6.68 -2.34 -0.25
C SER A 190 -7.62 -2.27 0.95
N GLN A 191 -7.06 -2.30 2.16
CA GLN A 191 -7.81 -2.27 3.42
C GLN A 191 -8.78 -3.46 3.57
N ILE A 192 -8.33 -4.66 3.20
CA ILE A 192 -9.09 -5.91 3.35
C ILE A 192 -8.81 -6.46 4.75
N THR A 193 -9.84 -6.58 5.57
CA THR A 193 -9.77 -7.10 6.94
C THR A 193 -10.43 -8.47 7.12
N ASP A 194 -11.21 -8.89 6.12
CA ASP A 194 -11.82 -10.21 6.06
C ASP A 194 -10.84 -11.21 5.41
N MET A 195 -10.30 -12.12 6.19
CA MET A 195 -9.30 -13.09 5.72
C MET A 195 -9.88 -14.10 4.73
N GLU A 196 -11.19 -14.37 4.73
CA GLU A 196 -11.81 -15.28 3.77
C GLU A 196 -11.73 -14.77 2.33
N VAL A 197 -11.68 -13.43 2.14
CA VAL A 197 -11.47 -12.82 0.83
C VAL A 197 -10.16 -13.30 0.20
N PHE A 198 -9.08 -13.39 1.00
CA PHE A 198 -7.78 -13.89 0.52
C PHE A 198 -7.82 -15.40 0.21
N GLY A 199 -8.54 -16.19 1.02
CA GLY A 199 -8.74 -17.62 0.71
C GLY A 199 -9.49 -17.82 -0.61
N ASN A 200 -10.61 -17.14 -0.82
CA ASN A 200 -11.39 -17.20 -2.04
C ASN A 200 -10.59 -16.71 -3.26
N PHE A 201 -9.77 -15.69 -3.07
CA PHE A 201 -8.84 -15.19 -4.09
C PHE A 201 -7.82 -16.28 -4.50
N CYS A 202 -7.20 -16.96 -3.53
CA CYS A 202 -6.24 -18.04 -3.82
C CYS A 202 -6.86 -19.18 -4.63
N VAL A 203 -8.13 -19.53 -4.40
CA VAL A 203 -8.85 -20.53 -5.22
C VAL A 203 -8.95 -20.08 -6.69
N LYS A 204 -9.17 -18.78 -6.95
CA LYS A 204 -9.16 -18.25 -8.33
C LYS A 204 -7.75 -18.26 -8.92
N VAL A 205 -6.74 -17.90 -8.15
CA VAL A 205 -5.33 -17.96 -8.58
C VAL A 205 -4.96 -19.39 -9.00
N ASN A 206 -5.38 -20.41 -8.24
CA ASN A 206 -5.12 -21.81 -8.58
C ASN A 206 -5.67 -22.19 -9.96
N LYS A 207 -6.90 -21.74 -10.28
CA LYS A 207 -7.50 -21.98 -11.60
C LYS A 207 -6.74 -21.26 -12.73
N ILE A 208 -6.34 -20.02 -12.48
CA ILE A 208 -5.62 -19.21 -13.47
C ILE A 208 -4.23 -19.81 -13.71
N GLN A 209 -3.47 -20.14 -12.67
CA GLN A 209 -2.14 -20.74 -12.86
C GLN A 209 -2.24 -22.12 -13.53
N GLN A 210 -3.26 -22.93 -13.25
CA GLN A 210 -3.46 -24.21 -13.90
C GLN A 210 -3.70 -24.03 -15.40
N TRP A 211 -4.47 -23.02 -15.80
CA TRP A 211 -4.64 -22.68 -17.21
C TRP A 211 -3.30 -22.36 -17.90
N PHE A 212 -2.38 -21.59 -17.25
CA PHE A 212 -1.04 -21.33 -17.80
C PHE A 212 -0.21 -22.62 -17.99
N VAL A 213 -0.30 -23.55 -17.04
CA VAL A 213 0.35 -24.85 -17.14
C VAL A 213 -0.17 -25.63 -18.35
N GLU A 214 -1.48 -25.61 -18.59
CA GLU A 214 -2.13 -26.25 -19.75
C GLU A 214 -1.70 -25.61 -21.09
N GLN A 215 -1.32 -24.33 -21.09
CA GLN A 215 -0.72 -23.66 -22.25
C GLN A 215 0.79 -23.94 -22.39
N GLY A 216 1.39 -24.76 -21.54
CA GLY A 216 2.82 -25.05 -21.54
C GLY A 216 3.72 -23.94 -21.01
N ILE A 217 3.16 -23.00 -20.26
CA ILE A 217 3.89 -21.84 -19.70
C ILE A 217 4.28 -22.14 -18.26
N GLU A 218 5.59 -22.15 -18.00
CA GLU A 218 6.13 -22.26 -16.65
C GLU A 218 6.10 -20.90 -15.95
N LEU A 219 5.39 -20.83 -14.83
CA LEU A 219 5.35 -19.65 -13.96
C LEU A 219 6.27 -19.86 -12.76
N LYS A 220 7.37 -19.12 -12.70
CA LYS A 220 8.34 -19.19 -11.58
C LYS A 220 7.89 -18.36 -10.37
N HIS A 221 7.08 -17.34 -10.60
CA HIS A 221 6.64 -16.40 -9.56
C HIS A 221 5.13 -16.21 -9.60
N LEU A 222 4.51 -16.30 -8.44
CA LEU A 222 3.12 -15.90 -8.20
C LEU A 222 3.13 -14.67 -7.29
N ASN A 223 2.83 -13.50 -7.83
CA ASN A 223 2.72 -12.28 -7.05
C ASN A 223 1.25 -12.00 -6.73
N LEU A 224 0.87 -12.16 -5.47
CA LEU A 224 -0.51 -12.01 -5.00
C LEU A 224 -0.88 -10.55 -4.70
N GLY A 225 0.06 -9.63 -4.88
CA GLY A 225 -0.14 -8.23 -4.53
C GLY A 225 -0.24 -8.01 -3.03
N GLY A 226 -0.96 -6.98 -2.63
CA GLY A 226 -1.13 -6.63 -1.24
C GLY A 226 -2.60 -6.72 -0.80
N GLY A 227 -3.01 -5.69 -0.06
CA GLY A 227 -4.40 -5.50 0.34
C GLY A 227 -4.67 -5.66 1.83
N LEU A 228 -3.78 -6.32 2.59
CA LEU A 228 -3.97 -6.50 4.03
C LEU A 228 -4.23 -5.17 4.73
N GLY A 229 -5.37 -5.09 5.42
CA GLY A 229 -5.84 -3.92 6.15
C GLY A 229 -5.26 -3.79 7.55
N VAL A 230 -5.58 -2.66 8.19
CA VAL A 230 -5.19 -2.34 9.57
C VAL A 230 -6.41 -1.84 10.36
N GLY A 231 -6.32 -1.87 11.69
CA GLY A 231 -7.34 -1.33 12.58
C GLY A 231 -7.22 0.18 12.73
N TYR A 232 -8.18 0.93 12.21
CA TYR A 232 -8.23 2.40 12.35
C TYR A 232 -9.01 2.86 13.58
N ASN A 233 -9.93 2.02 14.09
CA ASN A 233 -10.80 2.38 15.23
C ASN A 233 -10.09 2.17 16.57
N ASP A 234 -9.28 1.12 16.67
CA ASP A 234 -8.53 0.78 17.89
C ASP A 234 -7.07 0.45 17.54
N PRO A 235 -6.25 1.48 17.28
CA PRO A 235 -4.85 1.29 16.90
C PRO A 235 -4.00 0.69 18.03
N ASP A 236 -4.42 0.82 19.29
CA ASP A 236 -3.66 0.31 20.43
C ASP A 236 -3.98 -1.17 20.74
N GLY A 237 -5.20 -1.63 20.46
CA GLY A 237 -5.62 -3.01 20.73
C GLY A 237 -4.95 -4.04 19.81
N LYS A 238 -4.68 -3.65 18.54
CA LYS A 238 -3.95 -4.47 17.57
C LYS A 238 -2.96 -3.62 16.79
N PRO A 239 -1.85 -3.21 17.40
CA PRO A 239 -0.88 -2.30 16.78
C PRO A 239 -0.11 -2.93 15.63
N ILE A 240 -0.04 -4.26 15.55
CA ILE A 240 0.59 -5.03 14.48
C ILE A 240 -0.48 -5.87 13.80
N PRO A 241 -0.59 -5.82 12.45
CA PRO A 241 -1.54 -6.63 11.70
C PRO A 241 -1.35 -8.12 11.87
N ASP A 242 -2.42 -8.90 11.65
CA ASP A 242 -2.37 -10.36 11.73
C ASP A 242 -1.70 -11.00 10.49
N PHE A 243 -0.37 -10.85 10.41
CA PHE A 243 0.42 -11.49 9.35
C PHE A 243 0.38 -13.03 9.43
N ALA A 244 0.21 -13.60 10.63
CA ALA A 244 0.13 -15.05 10.80
C ALA A 244 -1.16 -15.60 10.16
N GLY A 245 -2.30 -14.98 10.43
CA GLY A 245 -3.57 -15.32 9.79
C GLY A 245 -3.53 -15.12 8.27
N TYR A 246 -2.96 -13.98 7.82
CA TYR A 246 -2.86 -13.63 6.41
C TYR A 246 -2.02 -14.63 5.60
N PHE A 247 -0.77 -14.87 5.98
CA PHE A 247 0.08 -15.84 5.26
C PHE A 247 -0.39 -17.29 5.48
N GLY A 248 -0.97 -17.56 6.66
CA GLY A 248 -1.52 -18.89 6.98
C GLY A 248 -2.71 -19.28 6.09
N ILE A 249 -3.63 -18.35 5.79
CA ILE A 249 -4.75 -18.67 4.88
C ILE A 249 -4.27 -18.88 3.46
N VAL A 250 -3.30 -18.05 3.00
CA VAL A 250 -2.69 -18.24 1.68
C VAL A 250 -2.02 -19.61 1.59
N ASN A 251 -1.23 -20.00 2.59
CA ASN A 251 -0.55 -21.30 2.58
C ASN A 251 -1.51 -22.50 2.56
N ARG A 252 -2.67 -22.37 3.22
CA ARG A 252 -3.67 -23.46 3.22
C ARG A 252 -4.45 -23.57 1.93
N THR A 253 -4.54 -22.47 1.15
CA THR A 253 -5.47 -22.39 0.02
C THR A 253 -4.77 -22.31 -1.34
N LEU A 254 -3.58 -21.71 -1.39
CA LEU A 254 -2.81 -21.57 -2.63
C LEU A 254 -2.05 -22.88 -2.92
N GLU A 255 -2.23 -23.40 -4.12
CA GLU A 255 -1.48 -24.57 -4.65
C GLU A 255 -0.22 -24.05 -5.36
N THR A 256 0.94 -24.24 -4.77
CA THR A 256 2.21 -23.89 -5.41
C THR A 256 2.78 -25.10 -6.16
N LYS A 257 3.45 -24.84 -7.31
CA LYS A 257 4.18 -25.86 -8.06
C LYS A 257 5.64 -25.94 -7.56
N PRO A 258 6.34 -27.06 -7.75
CA PRO A 258 7.75 -27.17 -7.41
C PRO A 258 8.59 -26.05 -8.06
N GLY A 259 9.42 -25.38 -7.28
CA GLY A 259 10.28 -24.29 -7.74
C GLY A 259 9.60 -22.92 -7.89
N GLN A 260 8.29 -22.81 -7.64
CA GLN A 260 7.61 -21.51 -7.58
C GLN A 260 7.92 -20.74 -6.28
N THR A 261 8.01 -19.43 -6.40
CA THR A 261 8.04 -18.51 -5.25
C THR A 261 6.79 -17.65 -5.21
N VAL A 262 6.27 -17.41 -4.02
CA VAL A 262 5.10 -16.56 -3.79
C VAL A 262 5.54 -15.20 -3.28
N HIS A 263 5.07 -14.14 -3.91
CA HIS A 263 5.41 -12.76 -3.65
C HIS A 263 4.18 -11.98 -3.17
N PHE A 264 4.41 -10.97 -2.33
CA PHE A 264 3.39 -10.06 -1.81
C PHE A 264 3.87 -8.62 -1.93
N GLU A 265 2.93 -7.67 -2.10
CA GLU A 265 3.20 -6.22 -2.21
C GLU A 265 2.47 -5.49 -1.08
N LEU A 266 3.06 -5.49 0.11
CA LEU A 266 2.46 -4.90 1.29
C LEU A 266 2.88 -3.43 1.45
N GLY A 267 1.91 -2.56 1.66
CA GLY A 267 2.16 -1.14 1.94
C GLY A 267 1.56 -0.75 3.29
N ARG A 268 0.24 -0.53 3.31
CA ARG A 268 -0.52 -0.09 4.48
C ARG A 268 -0.20 -0.90 5.74
N SER A 269 -0.27 -2.20 5.67
CA SER A 269 -0.06 -3.09 6.82
C SER A 269 1.34 -3.01 7.44
N LEU A 270 2.34 -2.53 6.69
CA LEU A 270 3.70 -2.39 7.20
C LEU A 270 3.95 -1.06 7.91
N VAL A 271 3.31 0.04 7.47
CA VAL A 271 3.72 1.38 7.91
C VAL A 271 2.60 2.24 8.52
N ALA A 272 1.31 1.93 8.26
CA ALA A 272 0.22 2.83 8.65
C ALA A 272 0.16 3.09 10.15
N GLN A 273 0.29 2.05 10.98
CA GLN A 273 0.08 2.15 12.42
C GLN A 273 1.26 2.80 13.16
N SER A 274 2.45 2.85 12.54
CA SER A 274 3.61 3.52 13.11
C SER A 274 3.60 5.04 12.97
N GLY A 275 2.73 5.61 12.12
CA GLY A 275 2.66 7.05 11.88
C GLY A 275 1.43 7.72 12.47
N GLU A 276 1.61 8.90 13.00
CA GLU A 276 0.59 9.80 13.52
C GLU A 276 0.77 11.20 12.92
N LEU A 277 -0.32 11.85 12.52
CA LEU A 277 -0.28 13.26 12.12
C LEU A 277 -0.62 14.12 13.33
N VAL A 278 0.35 14.92 13.79
CA VAL A 278 0.19 15.85 14.90
C VAL A 278 -0.19 17.21 14.35
N THR A 279 -1.23 17.82 14.93
CA THR A 279 -1.80 19.09 14.48
C THR A 279 -2.20 19.95 15.68
N ARG A 280 -2.27 21.26 15.48
CA ARG A 280 -2.63 22.24 16.52
C ARG A 280 -4.00 22.83 16.28
N VAL A 281 -4.80 22.96 17.33
CA VAL A 281 -6.07 23.69 17.30
C VAL A 281 -5.78 25.17 17.14
N LEU A 282 -6.21 25.74 16.03
CA LEU A 282 -6.12 27.18 15.75
C LEU A 282 -7.31 27.94 16.36
N TYR A 283 -8.51 27.39 16.18
CA TYR A 283 -9.74 27.97 16.67
C TYR A 283 -10.76 26.91 17.07
N THR A 284 -11.62 27.22 18.00
CA THR A 284 -12.85 26.48 18.27
C THR A 284 -14.06 27.39 18.03
N LYS A 285 -15.13 26.82 17.51
CA LYS A 285 -16.40 27.51 17.34
C LYS A 285 -17.57 26.55 17.43
N GLN A 286 -18.76 27.08 17.67
CA GLN A 286 -20.01 26.34 17.56
C GLN A 286 -20.77 26.82 16.32
N ASN A 287 -21.29 25.88 15.51
CA ASN A 287 -22.15 26.27 14.40
C ASN A 287 -23.61 26.48 14.82
N ALA A 288 -24.46 26.96 13.91
CA ALA A 288 -25.86 27.25 14.16
C ALA A 288 -26.68 26.01 14.63
N ALA A 289 -26.22 24.82 14.34
CA ALA A 289 -26.82 23.55 14.77
C ALA A 289 -26.32 23.09 16.17
N GLY A 290 -25.52 23.91 16.86
CA GLY A 290 -24.98 23.61 18.20
C GLY A 290 -23.76 22.64 18.16
N ARG A 291 -23.23 22.29 16.99
CA ARG A 291 -22.07 21.39 16.90
C ARG A 291 -20.78 22.13 17.21
N GLN A 292 -19.96 21.56 18.09
CA GLN A 292 -18.60 22.04 18.36
C GLN A 292 -17.67 21.71 17.19
N ILE A 293 -16.84 22.66 16.80
CA ILE A 293 -15.86 22.52 15.71
C ILE A 293 -14.48 22.91 16.22
N ALA A 294 -13.51 22.03 16.06
CA ALA A 294 -12.09 22.32 16.22
C ALA A 294 -11.48 22.53 14.83
N LEU A 295 -10.99 23.74 14.55
CA LEU A 295 -10.26 24.08 13.34
C LEU A 295 -8.77 23.92 13.63
N VAL A 296 -8.11 23.06 12.85
CA VAL A 296 -6.71 22.70 13.03
C VAL A 296 -5.85 23.22 11.88
N ASP A 297 -4.52 23.21 12.04
CA ASP A 297 -3.57 23.64 11.00
C ASP A 297 -3.20 22.56 9.99
N ALA A 298 -3.43 21.28 10.28
CA ALA A 298 -3.38 20.24 9.26
C ALA A 298 -4.62 20.25 8.36
N GLY A 299 -4.48 19.89 7.11
CA GLY A 299 -5.58 19.80 6.15
C GLY A 299 -5.55 18.53 5.31
N MET A 300 -6.51 18.45 4.38
CA MET A 300 -6.57 17.34 3.42
C MET A 300 -5.32 17.23 2.52
N THR A 301 -4.53 18.28 2.44
CA THR A 301 -3.23 18.30 1.75
C THR A 301 -2.15 17.54 2.49
N ASP A 302 -2.31 17.34 3.80
CA ASP A 302 -1.41 16.57 4.64
C ASP A 302 -1.87 15.12 4.78
N LEU A 303 -3.21 14.88 4.84
CA LEU A 303 -3.81 13.54 4.91
C LEU A 303 -5.13 13.53 4.13
N ILE A 304 -5.07 13.14 2.87
CA ILE A 304 -6.19 13.19 1.94
C ILE A 304 -7.29 12.14 2.21
N ARG A 305 -6.97 11.06 2.89
CA ARG A 305 -7.83 9.87 3.01
C ARG A 305 -9.22 10.15 3.60
N PRO A 306 -9.40 10.97 4.64
CA PRO A 306 -10.74 11.30 5.15
C PRO A 306 -11.60 12.00 4.10
N ALA A 307 -11.04 12.96 3.35
CA ALA A 307 -11.75 13.69 2.32
C ALA A 307 -12.10 12.82 1.11
N LEU A 308 -11.15 11.99 0.63
CA LEU A 308 -11.29 11.21 -0.60
C LEU A 308 -12.09 9.92 -0.42
N TYR A 309 -11.87 9.21 0.69
CA TYR A 309 -12.44 7.88 0.93
C TYR A 309 -13.43 7.84 2.08
N GLN A 310 -13.70 8.99 2.73
CA GLN A 310 -14.42 9.05 4.02
C GLN A 310 -13.79 8.11 5.06
N ALA A 311 -12.45 7.95 4.97
CA ALA A 311 -11.72 7.03 5.82
C ALA A 311 -11.73 7.52 7.26
N HIS A 312 -12.06 6.62 8.18
CA HIS A 312 -11.96 6.89 9.60
C HIS A 312 -10.50 6.84 10.06
N HIS A 313 -10.13 7.82 10.88
CA HIS A 313 -8.92 7.80 11.69
C HIS A 313 -9.29 8.19 13.11
N LYS A 314 -8.76 7.47 14.08
CA LYS A 314 -8.94 7.84 15.50
C LYS A 314 -8.21 9.17 15.74
N ILE A 315 -8.92 10.14 16.31
CA ILE A 315 -8.35 11.43 16.71
C ILE A 315 -8.33 11.49 18.22
N GLU A 316 -7.21 11.89 18.80
CA GLU A 316 -7.02 12.00 20.24
C GLU A 316 -6.43 13.37 20.59
N SER A 317 -6.80 13.90 21.74
CA SER A 317 -6.15 15.09 22.28
C SER A 317 -4.88 14.68 23.04
N LEU A 318 -3.77 15.36 22.76
CA LEU A 318 -2.52 15.19 23.50
C LEU A 318 -2.46 16.08 24.75
N THR A 319 -3.16 17.23 24.77
CA THR A 319 -3.06 18.27 25.80
C THR A 319 -4.37 18.57 26.51
N GLY A 320 -5.52 18.39 25.84
CA GLY A 320 -6.83 18.64 26.44
C GLY A 320 -7.15 17.65 27.56
N GLN A 321 -7.90 18.12 28.54
CA GLN A 321 -8.32 17.36 29.73
C GLN A 321 -9.82 17.53 29.97
N GLY A 322 -10.43 16.58 30.68
CA GLY A 322 -11.83 16.65 31.07
C GLY A 322 -12.73 15.63 30.38
N PRO A 323 -14.05 15.76 30.50
CA PRO A 323 -15.01 14.85 29.91
C PRO A 323 -14.99 14.90 28.37
N LEU A 324 -15.21 13.78 27.74
CA LEU A 324 -15.28 13.70 26.28
C LEU A 324 -16.59 14.27 25.75
N GLN A 325 -16.49 15.06 24.68
CA GLN A 325 -17.62 15.61 23.94
C GLN A 325 -17.37 15.53 22.42
N PRO A 326 -18.41 15.54 21.60
CA PRO A 326 -18.27 15.41 20.16
C PRO A 326 -17.78 16.70 19.49
N TYR A 327 -16.71 16.60 18.71
CA TYR A 327 -16.18 17.66 17.87
C TYR A 327 -16.17 17.26 16.39
N MET A 328 -16.55 18.18 15.52
CA MET A 328 -16.06 18.16 14.16
C MET A 328 -14.60 18.63 14.16
N VAL A 329 -13.71 17.88 13.53
CA VAL A 329 -12.30 18.30 13.35
C VAL A 329 -12.09 18.61 11.88
N ALA A 330 -11.75 19.85 11.54
CA ALA A 330 -11.64 20.35 10.18
C ALA A 330 -10.34 21.14 9.97
N GLY A 331 -9.79 21.01 8.77
CA GLY A 331 -8.58 21.68 8.34
C GLY A 331 -8.79 23.11 7.84
N PRO A 332 -7.70 23.78 7.37
CA PRO A 332 -7.72 25.18 6.95
C PRO A 332 -8.05 25.39 5.45
N VAL A 333 -8.15 24.32 4.65
CA VAL A 333 -8.37 24.43 3.20
C VAL A 333 -9.79 24.94 2.94
N CYS A 334 -9.92 25.88 1.98
CA CYS A 334 -11.22 26.43 1.57
C CYS A 334 -12.02 25.44 0.70
N GLU A 335 -12.16 24.21 1.18
CA GLU A 335 -12.91 23.12 0.57
C GLU A 335 -13.75 22.42 1.64
N SER A 336 -15.03 22.21 1.36
CA SER A 336 -15.98 21.67 2.36
C SER A 336 -15.67 20.21 2.76
N SER A 337 -14.92 19.50 1.95
CA SER A 337 -14.45 18.14 2.24
C SER A 337 -13.22 18.08 3.15
N ASP A 338 -12.60 19.23 3.51
CA ASP A 338 -11.46 19.29 4.41
C ASP A 338 -11.87 19.07 5.88
N VAL A 339 -12.33 17.86 6.15
CA VAL A 339 -12.83 17.39 7.45
C VAL A 339 -12.21 16.05 7.77
N PHE A 340 -11.42 15.99 8.84
CA PHE A 340 -10.82 14.76 9.33
C PHE A 340 -11.82 13.84 10.03
N ALA A 341 -12.73 14.43 10.80
CA ALA A 341 -13.83 13.71 11.43
C ALA A 341 -15.07 14.61 11.58
N LYS A 342 -16.23 14.08 11.22
CA LYS A 342 -17.51 14.76 11.48
C LYS A 342 -17.88 14.73 12.96
N GLU A 343 -17.39 13.73 13.69
CA GLU A 343 -17.64 13.53 15.11
C GLU A 343 -16.48 12.75 15.74
N ALA A 344 -15.57 13.47 16.42
CA ALA A 344 -14.51 12.91 17.23
C ALA A 344 -14.81 13.15 18.71
N LEU A 345 -14.72 12.14 19.53
CA LEU A 345 -14.88 12.29 20.99
C LEU A 345 -13.55 12.80 21.57
N LEU A 346 -13.54 14.07 21.94
CA LEU A 346 -12.38 14.77 22.52
C LEU A 346 -12.76 15.40 23.86
N PRO A 347 -11.81 15.56 24.81
CA PRO A 347 -12.01 16.46 25.94
C PRO A 347 -12.21 17.90 25.44
N GLU A 348 -12.61 18.80 26.29
CA GLU A 348 -12.66 20.21 25.91
C GLU A 348 -11.30 20.64 25.35
N VAL A 349 -11.31 21.17 24.12
CA VAL A 349 -10.12 21.67 23.45
C VAL A 349 -10.21 23.18 23.23
N LYS A 350 -9.05 23.82 23.27
CA LYS A 350 -8.90 25.26 23.09
C LYS A 350 -7.75 25.57 22.11
N ARG A 351 -7.68 26.85 21.71
CA ARG A 351 -6.56 27.32 20.87
C ARG A 351 -5.22 26.96 21.49
N GLY A 352 -4.35 26.36 20.67
CA GLY A 352 -3.01 25.92 21.07
C GLY A 352 -2.90 24.45 21.48
N ASP A 353 -4.02 23.79 21.76
CA ASP A 353 -4.00 22.37 22.08
C ASP A 353 -3.51 21.53 20.90
N LEU A 354 -2.82 20.43 21.20
CA LEU A 354 -2.38 19.46 20.23
C LEU A 354 -3.37 18.30 20.11
N LEU A 355 -3.69 17.94 18.87
CA LEU A 355 -4.39 16.72 18.53
C LEU A 355 -3.45 15.80 17.75
N THR A 356 -3.69 14.51 17.84
CA THR A 356 -3.05 13.50 16.97
C THR A 356 -4.10 12.72 16.19
N ILE A 357 -3.82 12.51 14.90
CA ILE A 357 -4.60 11.66 13.99
C ILE A 357 -3.82 10.37 13.82
N ARG A 358 -4.35 9.29 14.42
CA ARG A 358 -3.68 7.98 14.52
C ARG A 358 -3.68 7.23 13.20
N THR A 359 -2.74 6.28 13.07
CA THR A 359 -2.68 5.36 11.91
C THR A 359 -2.52 6.11 10.58
N ALA A 360 -1.75 7.19 10.59
CA ALA A 360 -1.52 8.06 9.44
C ALA A 360 -0.19 7.77 8.70
N GLY A 361 0.52 6.68 9.03
CA GLY A 361 1.84 6.38 8.47
C GLY A 361 1.84 5.90 7.02
N ALA A 362 0.66 5.76 6.38
CA ALA A 362 0.53 5.35 4.99
C ALA A 362 -0.46 6.23 4.23
N TYR A 363 -0.07 6.63 3.02
CA TYR A 363 -0.91 7.40 2.08
C TYR A 363 -1.33 8.77 2.64
N GLY A 364 -0.43 9.42 3.35
CA GLY A 364 -0.53 10.80 3.80
C GLY A 364 0.31 11.73 2.95
#